data_82832dcdc95a648353e5d01a98dcc2da
#
_entry.id   82832dcdc95a648353e5d01a98dcc2da
#
_cell.length_a   1.000
_cell.length_b   1.000
_cell.length_c   1.000
_cell.angle_alpha   90.00
_cell.angle_beta   90.00
_cell.angle_gamma   90.00
#
_symmetry.space_group_name_H-M   'P 1'
#
loop_
_entity.id
_entity.type
_entity.pdbx_description
1 polymer ?
#
loop_
_entity_poly.entity_id
_entity_poly.type
_entity_poly.pdbx_seq_one_letter_code
_entity_poly.pdbx_strand_id
1 'polypeptide(L)'
;LLQWSVGGIRWGLFAWPVNIIVLVLFLLLLAGMHGLRKRVYCFGWLSHYTAAVSSLVCVAAITVIMGLVRQVPSTHPSADVIGFSKMLSFWPFVLLYVWLVAVLGMTILRAAIPFNVRKIPFLLNHAGLFVALLTATLGNADMQRLKMITQLGKTEWRAIDEGGKLTELPLAVELKEFTIHEYPPKLMLIDNETGQALPKDCLLYTSDAADDSRV
;
A
#
# COMPACT_ATOMS: atom_id res chain seq x y z
N LEU A 1 -17.88 1.44 -17.36
CA LEU A 1 -18.24 0.24 -18.17
C LEU A 1 -17.40 -0.97 -17.74
N LEU A 2 -16.04 -0.93 -17.79
CA LEU A 2 -15.15 -2.05 -17.41
C LEU A 2 -15.47 -2.62 -16.02
N GLN A 3 -15.67 -1.76 -15.01
CA GLN A 3 -15.98 -2.17 -13.64
C GLN A 3 -17.28 -3.00 -13.56
N TRP A 4 -18.28 -2.68 -14.34
CA TRP A 4 -19.58 -3.35 -14.32
C TRP A 4 -19.62 -4.62 -15.18
N SER A 5 -18.79 -4.68 -16.24
CA SER A 5 -18.76 -5.84 -17.13
C SER A 5 -17.84 -6.96 -16.64
N VAL A 6 -16.69 -6.61 -16.05
CA VAL A 6 -15.64 -7.57 -15.66
C VAL A 6 -15.54 -7.70 -14.12
N GLY A 7 -16.11 -6.75 -13.38
CA GLY A 7 -15.90 -6.63 -11.95
C GLY A 7 -14.55 -6.00 -11.60
N GLY A 8 -14.17 -6.04 -10.33
CA GLY A 8 -12.87 -5.54 -9.87
C GLY A 8 -11.69 -6.42 -10.30
N ILE A 9 -10.50 -5.84 -10.34
CA ILE A 9 -9.26 -6.57 -10.66
C ILE A 9 -8.99 -7.62 -9.58
N ARG A 10 -8.72 -8.85 -10.02
CA ARG A 10 -8.30 -9.96 -9.16
C ARG A 10 -6.77 -10.04 -9.15
N TRP A 11 -6.14 -9.49 -8.14
CA TRP A 11 -4.68 -9.44 -8.01
C TRP A 11 -4.00 -10.81 -7.99
N GLY A 12 -4.67 -11.85 -7.49
CA GLY A 12 -4.14 -13.22 -7.51
C GLY A 12 -3.79 -13.75 -8.90
N LEU A 13 -4.33 -13.16 -9.99
CA LEU A 13 -3.93 -13.51 -11.35
C LEU A 13 -2.51 -13.04 -11.70
N PHE A 14 -1.98 -12.08 -10.94
CA PHE A 14 -0.64 -11.53 -11.12
C PHE A 14 0.42 -12.20 -10.23
N ALA A 15 0.11 -13.37 -9.65
CA ALA A 15 1.10 -14.18 -8.93
C ALA A 15 2.22 -14.66 -9.86
N TRP A 16 3.32 -15.06 -9.27
CA TRP A 16 4.45 -15.60 -10.01
C TRP A 16 4.00 -16.79 -10.91
N PRO A 17 4.43 -16.91 -12.18
CA PRO A 17 5.41 -16.08 -12.91
C PRO A 17 4.79 -14.90 -13.70
N VAL A 18 3.47 -14.68 -13.64
CA VAL A 18 2.76 -13.69 -14.47
C VAL A 18 3.23 -12.26 -14.17
N ASN A 19 3.51 -11.96 -12.90
CA ASN A 19 4.03 -10.65 -12.50
C ASN A 19 5.34 -10.29 -13.19
N ILE A 20 6.27 -11.24 -13.35
CA ILE A 20 7.55 -11.02 -14.06
C ILE A 20 7.31 -10.78 -15.55
N ILE A 21 6.41 -11.56 -16.16
CA ILE A 21 6.06 -11.37 -17.57
C ILE A 21 5.45 -9.98 -17.79
N VAL A 22 4.52 -9.57 -16.94
CA VAL A 22 3.89 -8.25 -17.01
C VAL A 22 4.92 -7.13 -16.79
N LEU A 23 5.84 -7.30 -15.84
CA LEU A 23 6.94 -6.35 -15.61
C LEU A 23 7.79 -6.18 -16.87
N VAL A 24 8.26 -7.29 -17.47
CA VAL A 24 9.10 -7.26 -18.66
C VAL A 24 8.36 -6.60 -19.84
N LEU A 25 7.11 -6.98 -20.07
CA LEU A 25 6.28 -6.37 -21.12
C LEU A 25 6.06 -4.87 -20.90
N PHE A 26 5.84 -4.46 -19.65
CA PHE A 26 5.68 -3.05 -19.29
C PHE A 26 6.97 -2.25 -19.54
N LEU A 27 8.13 -2.79 -19.17
CA LEU A 27 9.43 -2.15 -19.43
C LEU A 27 9.73 -2.06 -20.93
N LEU A 28 9.43 -3.11 -21.71
CA LEU A 28 9.55 -3.10 -23.17
C LEU A 28 8.62 -2.07 -23.79
N LEU A 29 7.37 -1.97 -23.29
CA LEU A 29 6.42 -0.95 -23.73
C LEU A 29 6.99 0.47 -23.48
N LEU A 30 7.51 0.75 -22.30
CA LEU A 30 8.12 2.05 -21.97
C LEU A 30 9.32 2.36 -22.88
N ALA A 31 10.19 1.37 -23.13
CA ALA A 31 11.32 1.54 -24.04
C ALA A 31 10.87 1.81 -25.47
N GLY A 32 9.85 1.11 -25.96
CA GLY A 32 9.23 1.35 -27.26
C GLY A 32 8.59 2.74 -27.38
N MET A 33 7.82 3.16 -26.38
CA MET A 33 7.24 4.49 -26.30
C MET A 33 8.32 5.59 -26.30
N HIS A 34 9.41 5.36 -25.55
CA HIS A 34 10.54 6.28 -25.55
C HIS A 34 11.22 6.38 -26.91
N GLY A 35 11.42 5.27 -27.63
CA GLY A 35 11.97 5.26 -28.99
C GLY A 35 11.07 6.00 -30.00
N LEU A 36 9.75 5.81 -29.89
CA LEU A 36 8.75 6.41 -30.78
C LEU A 36 8.33 7.83 -30.40
N ARG A 37 8.80 8.38 -29.26
CA ARG A 37 8.36 9.69 -28.73
C ARG A 37 8.49 10.87 -29.71
N LYS A 38 9.47 10.79 -30.65
CA LYS A 38 9.66 11.83 -31.66
C LYS A 38 8.71 11.71 -32.86
N ARG A 39 8.13 10.52 -33.06
CA ARG A 39 7.21 10.23 -34.18
C ARG A 39 5.74 10.36 -33.77
N VAL A 40 5.43 10.03 -32.51
CA VAL A 40 4.07 10.01 -31.98
C VAL A 40 3.92 11.10 -30.92
N TYR A 41 3.08 12.07 -31.19
CA TYR A 41 2.86 13.22 -30.29
C TYR A 41 2.45 12.81 -28.87
N CYS A 42 1.56 11.81 -28.76
CA CYS A 42 1.06 11.31 -27.47
C CYS A 42 2.20 10.80 -26.57
N PHE A 43 3.17 10.07 -27.13
CA PHE A 43 4.33 9.56 -26.37
C PHE A 43 5.32 10.68 -26.00
N GLY A 44 5.44 11.70 -26.84
CA GLY A 44 6.18 12.91 -26.52
C GLY A 44 5.55 13.65 -25.35
N TRP A 45 4.24 13.84 -25.38
CA TRP A 45 3.48 14.50 -24.32
C TRP A 45 3.56 13.77 -22.99
N LEU A 46 3.55 12.44 -22.97
CA LEU A 46 3.66 11.60 -21.79
C LEU A 46 4.96 11.85 -21.00
N SER A 47 6.01 12.30 -21.67
CA SER A 47 7.29 12.63 -21.02
C SER A 47 7.38 14.10 -20.58
N HIS A 48 6.33 14.91 -20.71
CA HIS A 48 6.29 16.28 -20.27
C HIS A 48 5.87 16.41 -18.80
N TYR A 49 6.32 17.47 -18.15
CA TYR A 49 5.96 17.76 -16.76
C TYR A 49 4.45 17.96 -16.58
N THR A 50 3.75 18.43 -17.59
CA THR A 50 2.29 18.59 -17.55
C THR A 50 1.57 17.24 -17.36
N ALA A 51 2.01 16.17 -18.05
CA ALA A 51 1.49 14.83 -17.87
C ALA A 51 1.80 14.31 -16.45
N ALA A 52 2.99 14.60 -15.92
CA ALA A 52 3.37 14.21 -14.57
C ALA A 52 2.51 14.91 -13.51
N VAL A 53 2.33 16.23 -13.61
CA VAL A 53 1.52 17.00 -12.66
C VAL A 53 0.05 16.55 -12.71
N SER A 54 -0.54 16.42 -13.90
CA SER A 54 -1.95 15.98 -14.04
C SER A 54 -2.18 14.58 -13.48
N SER A 55 -1.28 13.63 -13.77
CA SER A 55 -1.39 12.26 -13.25
C SER A 55 -1.30 12.24 -11.72
N LEU A 56 -0.40 13.03 -11.14
CA LEU A 56 -0.21 13.13 -9.71
C LEU A 56 -1.44 13.72 -9.01
N VAL A 57 -2.00 14.80 -9.56
CA VAL A 57 -3.23 15.42 -9.04
C VAL A 57 -4.41 14.45 -9.11
N CYS A 58 -4.58 13.74 -10.23
CA CYS A 58 -5.67 12.77 -10.36
C CYS A 58 -5.53 11.60 -9.37
N VAL A 59 -4.31 11.04 -9.23
CA VAL A 59 -4.07 9.95 -8.27
C VAL A 59 -4.24 10.45 -6.84
N ALA A 60 -3.76 11.65 -6.51
CA ALA A 60 -3.94 12.23 -5.19
C ALA A 60 -5.43 12.43 -4.86
N ALA A 61 -6.21 12.98 -5.78
CA ALA A 61 -7.66 13.17 -5.59
C ALA A 61 -8.38 11.84 -5.32
N ILE A 62 -8.10 10.80 -6.11
CA ILE A 62 -8.69 9.48 -5.91
C ILE A 62 -8.20 8.83 -4.59
N THR A 63 -6.95 9.06 -4.19
CA THR A 63 -6.42 8.56 -2.92
C THR A 63 -7.09 9.23 -1.73
N VAL A 64 -7.41 10.52 -1.82
CA VAL A 64 -8.22 11.22 -0.80
C VAL A 64 -9.62 10.58 -0.70
N ILE A 65 -10.27 10.32 -1.83
CA ILE A 65 -11.56 9.62 -1.84
C ILE A 65 -11.44 8.24 -1.19
N MET A 66 -10.37 7.49 -1.48
CA MET A 66 -10.09 6.20 -0.86
C MET A 66 -9.96 6.30 0.67
N GLY A 67 -9.34 7.36 1.17
CA GLY A 67 -9.21 7.62 2.61
C GLY A 67 -10.53 8.00 3.30
N LEU A 68 -11.45 8.64 2.58
CA LEU A 68 -12.76 9.02 3.11
C LEU A 68 -13.78 7.87 3.09
N VAL A 69 -13.60 6.90 2.20
CA VAL A 69 -14.51 5.75 2.06
C VAL A 69 -13.96 4.55 2.84
N ARG A 70 -14.82 3.89 3.64
CA ARG A 70 -14.44 2.68 4.35
C ARG A 70 -14.03 1.59 3.36
N GLN A 71 -12.78 1.19 3.42
CA GLN A 71 -12.25 0.09 2.60
C GLN A 71 -12.62 -1.27 3.18
N VAL A 72 -13.05 -2.18 2.31
CA VAL A 72 -13.48 -3.54 2.67
C VAL A 72 -12.43 -4.53 2.12
N PRO A 73 -12.02 -5.56 2.90
CA PRO A 73 -11.11 -6.59 2.44
C PRO A 73 -11.61 -7.29 1.15
N SER A 74 -10.69 -7.81 0.35
CA SER A 74 -11.01 -8.48 -0.92
C SER A 74 -11.92 -9.70 -0.74
N THR A 75 -11.88 -10.35 0.42
CA THR A 75 -12.68 -11.52 0.79
C THR A 75 -14.16 -11.23 1.02
N HIS A 76 -14.51 -9.98 1.35
CA HIS A 76 -15.91 -9.58 1.57
C HIS A 76 -16.52 -8.98 0.29
N PRO A 77 -17.86 -9.02 0.12
CA PRO A 77 -18.53 -8.32 -0.97
C PRO A 77 -18.30 -6.80 -0.87
N SER A 78 -18.33 -6.10 -2.01
CA SER A 78 -18.25 -4.63 -2.02
C SER A 78 -19.45 -4.04 -1.30
N ALA A 79 -19.22 -3.02 -0.47
CA ALA A 79 -20.29 -2.33 0.25
C ALA A 79 -21.06 -1.37 -0.64
N ASP A 80 -20.53 -1.02 -1.81
CA ASP A 80 -21.08 -0.08 -2.78
C ASP A 80 -21.12 -0.66 -4.20
N VAL A 81 -22.09 -0.20 -4.98
CA VAL A 81 -22.31 -0.63 -6.36
C VAL A 81 -21.22 -0.12 -7.31
N ILE A 82 -20.59 1.00 -6.97
CA ILE A 82 -19.56 1.65 -7.83
C ILE A 82 -18.20 0.99 -7.66
N GLY A 83 -17.89 0.45 -6.44
CA GLY A 83 -16.62 -0.21 -6.13
C GLY A 83 -15.63 0.67 -5.39
N PHE A 84 -16.03 1.81 -4.83
CA PHE A 84 -15.16 2.69 -4.04
C PHE A 84 -14.70 2.05 -2.72
N SER A 85 -15.49 1.12 -2.17
CA SER A 85 -15.10 0.34 -0.99
C SER A 85 -13.98 -0.66 -1.24
N LYS A 86 -13.64 -0.91 -2.53
CA LYS A 86 -12.51 -1.75 -2.97
C LYS A 86 -11.63 -1.00 -3.96
N MET A 87 -11.17 0.18 -3.59
CA MET A 87 -10.47 1.11 -4.47
C MET A 87 -9.24 0.50 -5.15
N LEU A 88 -8.49 -0.35 -4.46
CA LEU A 88 -7.31 -1.01 -5.04
C LEU A 88 -7.65 -2.01 -6.17
N SER A 89 -8.90 -2.47 -6.25
CA SER A 89 -9.40 -3.32 -7.33
C SER A 89 -10.28 -2.55 -8.33
N PHE A 90 -10.45 -1.27 -8.11
CA PHE A 90 -11.29 -0.38 -8.94
C PHE A 90 -10.55 0.04 -10.21
N TRP A 91 -11.10 -0.31 -11.39
CA TRP A 91 -10.45 -0.08 -12.68
C TRP A 91 -9.97 1.36 -12.92
N PRO A 92 -10.76 2.40 -12.66
CA PRO A 92 -10.28 3.77 -12.84
C PRO A 92 -9.05 4.11 -11.99
N PHE A 93 -9.01 3.65 -10.74
CA PHE A 93 -7.85 3.84 -9.88
C PHE A 93 -6.62 3.15 -10.45
N VAL A 94 -6.75 1.87 -10.83
CA VAL A 94 -5.64 1.08 -11.36
C VAL A 94 -5.11 1.65 -12.68
N LEU A 95 -6.00 2.08 -13.57
CA LEU A 95 -5.60 2.72 -14.84
C LEU A 95 -4.84 4.03 -14.60
N LEU A 96 -5.32 4.88 -13.68
CA LEU A 96 -4.62 6.11 -13.31
C LEU A 96 -3.28 5.84 -12.64
N TYR A 97 -3.21 4.80 -11.82
CA TYR A 97 -1.97 4.37 -11.19
C TYR A 97 -0.95 3.87 -12.23
N VAL A 98 -1.34 2.99 -13.14
CA VAL A 98 -0.49 2.52 -14.25
C VAL A 98 -0.03 3.69 -15.11
N TRP A 99 -0.93 4.65 -15.37
CA TRP A 99 -0.60 5.88 -16.07
C TRP A 99 0.48 6.69 -15.34
N LEU A 100 0.34 6.91 -14.03
CA LEU A 100 1.34 7.59 -13.21
C LEU A 100 2.70 6.89 -13.28
N VAL A 101 2.72 5.56 -13.15
CA VAL A 101 3.96 4.78 -13.21
C VAL A 101 4.59 4.85 -14.61
N ALA A 102 3.77 4.85 -15.67
CA ALA A 102 4.26 5.02 -17.05
C ALA A 102 4.88 6.40 -17.27
N VAL A 103 4.24 7.46 -16.79
CA VAL A 103 4.79 8.83 -16.86
C VAL A 103 6.10 8.93 -16.08
N LEU A 104 6.19 8.33 -14.90
CA LEU A 104 7.40 8.29 -14.10
C LEU A 104 8.52 7.55 -14.84
N GLY A 105 8.25 6.38 -15.43
CA GLY A 105 9.20 5.62 -16.26
C GLY A 105 9.69 6.41 -17.48
N MET A 106 8.80 7.08 -18.19
CA MET A 106 9.15 7.94 -19.32
C MET A 106 10.01 9.13 -18.90
N THR A 107 9.76 9.70 -17.72
CA THR A 107 10.55 10.80 -17.15
C THR A 107 11.98 10.33 -16.84
N ILE A 108 12.12 9.13 -16.25
CA ILE A 108 13.43 8.52 -15.98
C ILE A 108 14.20 8.28 -17.28
N LEU A 109 13.57 7.66 -18.29
CA LEU A 109 14.21 7.37 -19.57
C LEU A 109 14.65 8.66 -20.27
N ARG A 110 13.83 9.72 -20.21
CA ARG A 110 14.19 11.03 -20.77
C ARG A 110 15.36 11.67 -20.03
N ALA A 111 15.45 11.52 -18.74
CA ALA A 111 16.53 12.09 -17.93
C ALA A 111 17.83 11.28 -18.08
N ALA A 112 17.72 9.97 -18.27
CA ALA A 112 18.85 9.06 -18.42
C ALA A 112 19.52 9.16 -19.80
N ILE A 113 18.73 9.52 -20.85
CA ILE A 113 19.24 9.56 -22.23
C ILE A 113 19.07 10.98 -22.82
N PRO A 114 20.15 11.77 -23.01
CA PRO A 114 21.56 11.48 -22.76
C PRO A 114 21.96 11.52 -21.27
N PHE A 115 22.87 10.64 -20.89
CA PHE A 115 23.34 10.55 -19.50
C PHE A 115 24.15 11.81 -19.12
N ASN A 116 23.87 12.35 -17.95
CA ASN A 116 24.62 13.46 -17.37
C ASN A 116 24.77 13.25 -15.85
N VAL A 117 26.01 13.30 -15.37
CA VAL A 117 26.35 13.07 -13.96
C VAL A 117 25.59 14.01 -13.00
N ARG A 118 25.32 15.25 -13.43
CA ARG A 118 24.55 16.24 -12.63
C ARG A 118 23.12 15.79 -12.37
N LYS A 119 22.59 14.85 -13.15
CA LYS A 119 21.23 14.34 -13.01
C LYS A 119 21.14 13.09 -12.14
N ILE A 120 22.26 12.58 -11.62
CA ILE A 120 22.28 11.37 -10.79
C ILE A 120 21.34 11.44 -9.59
N PRO A 121 21.32 12.51 -8.76
CA PRO A 121 20.40 12.58 -7.62
C PRO A 121 18.94 12.51 -8.05
N PHE A 122 18.59 13.20 -9.14
CA PHE A 122 17.25 13.14 -9.73
C PHE A 122 16.88 11.72 -10.19
N LEU A 123 17.80 11.07 -10.92
CA LEU A 123 17.59 9.72 -11.44
C LEU A 123 17.43 8.70 -10.31
N LEU A 124 18.26 8.76 -9.27
CA LEU A 124 18.20 7.83 -8.14
C LEU A 124 16.87 7.96 -7.40
N ASN A 125 16.42 9.21 -7.13
CA ASN A 125 15.16 9.44 -6.45
C ASN A 125 13.96 8.92 -7.25
N HIS A 126 13.89 9.26 -8.55
CA HIS A 126 12.77 8.83 -9.40
C HIS A 126 12.81 7.34 -9.74
N ALA A 127 14.00 6.77 -9.96
CA ALA A 127 14.17 5.34 -10.19
C ALA A 127 13.84 4.52 -8.92
N GLY A 128 14.26 4.99 -7.74
CA GLY A 128 13.90 4.36 -6.48
C GLY A 128 12.38 4.35 -6.26
N LEU A 129 11.72 5.48 -6.51
CA LEU A 129 10.26 5.55 -6.44
C LEU A 129 9.58 4.63 -7.48
N PHE A 130 10.09 4.58 -8.71
CA PHE A 130 9.56 3.72 -9.76
C PHE A 130 9.65 2.24 -9.39
N VAL A 131 10.82 1.80 -8.90
CA VAL A 131 11.02 0.43 -8.43
C VAL A 131 10.08 0.13 -7.26
N ALA A 132 9.98 1.03 -6.27
CA ALA A 132 9.11 0.84 -5.11
C ALA A 132 7.63 0.68 -5.53
N LEU A 133 7.13 1.52 -6.43
CA LEU A 133 5.75 1.44 -6.91
C LEU A 133 5.49 0.16 -7.70
N LEU A 134 6.40 -0.25 -8.58
CA LEU A 134 6.26 -1.50 -9.35
C LEU A 134 6.31 -2.74 -8.47
N THR A 135 7.30 -2.82 -7.56
CA THR A 135 7.44 -3.99 -6.69
C THR A 135 6.29 -4.10 -5.69
N ALA A 136 5.83 -2.99 -5.13
CA ALA A 136 4.67 -2.98 -4.24
C ALA A 136 3.40 -3.49 -4.93
N THR A 137 3.22 -3.19 -6.22
CA THR A 137 2.03 -3.62 -6.96
C THR A 137 2.14 -5.06 -7.45
N LEU A 138 3.23 -5.40 -8.13
CA LEU A 138 3.42 -6.71 -8.75
C LEU A 138 3.78 -7.81 -7.73
N GLY A 139 4.45 -7.43 -6.63
CA GLY A 139 4.79 -8.36 -5.55
C GLY A 139 3.63 -8.64 -4.58
N ASN A 140 2.58 -7.84 -4.59
CA ASN A 140 1.47 -8.00 -3.65
C ASN A 140 0.72 -9.34 -3.82
N ALA A 141 0.67 -9.88 -5.03
CA ALA A 141 0.01 -11.15 -5.30
C ALA A 141 0.75 -12.37 -4.69
N ASP A 142 2.06 -12.25 -4.50
CA ASP A 142 2.90 -13.30 -3.93
C ASP A 142 3.14 -13.09 -2.42
N MET A 143 2.63 -12.01 -1.85
CA MET A 143 2.77 -11.71 -0.42
C MET A 143 1.87 -12.63 0.40
N GLN A 144 2.48 -13.44 1.25
CA GLN A 144 1.77 -14.31 2.20
C GLN A 144 1.78 -13.66 3.59
N ARG A 145 0.62 -13.59 4.23
CA ARG A 145 0.47 -13.16 5.61
C ARG A 145 0.35 -14.40 6.49
N LEU A 146 1.37 -14.63 7.30
CA LEU A 146 1.45 -15.77 8.17
C LEU A 146 1.45 -15.31 9.63
N LYS A 147 0.77 -16.03 10.50
CA LYS A 147 0.77 -15.82 11.95
C LYS A 147 1.59 -16.91 12.60
N MET A 148 2.59 -16.53 13.38
CA MET A 148 3.39 -17.45 14.17
C MET A 148 3.01 -17.31 15.64
N ILE A 149 2.72 -18.42 16.31
CA ILE A 149 2.46 -18.45 17.75
C ILE A 149 3.74 -18.91 18.43
N THR A 150 4.42 -17.96 19.07
CA THR A 150 5.67 -18.21 19.79
C THR A 150 5.43 -18.34 21.30
N GLN A 151 6.21 -19.19 21.95
CA GLN A 151 6.25 -19.33 23.41
C GLN A 151 7.62 -18.89 23.91
N LEU A 152 7.66 -18.34 25.13
CA LEU A 152 8.90 -17.89 25.75
C LEU A 152 9.90 -19.07 25.87
N GLY A 153 11.14 -18.86 25.38
CA GLY A 153 12.22 -19.84 25.44
C GLY A 153 12.06 -21.04 24.51
N LYS A 154 11.07 -21.02 23.59
CA LYS A 154 10.91 -22.07 22.59
C LYS A 154 11.16 -21.54 21.18
N THR A 155 11.90 -22.30 20.41
CA THR A 155 12.15 -22.03 19.00
C THR A 155 10.95 -22.52 18.17
N GLU A 156 10.37 -21.63 17.37
CA GLU A 156 9.25 -21.96 16.48
C GLU A 156 9.60 -21.57 15.02
N TRP A 157 9.28 -22.45 14.08
CA TRP A 157 9.51 -22.24 12.64
C TRP A 157 8.23 -22.46 11.82
N ARG A 158 7.12 -22.81 12.47
CA ARG A 158 5.83 -23.04 11.83
C ARG A 158 4.94 -21.83 11.96
N ALA A 159 4.30 -21.48 10.88
CA ALA A 159 3.33 -20.38 10.85
C ALA A 159 2.01 -20.86 10.27
N ILE A 160 0.94 -20.18 10.60
CA ILE A 160 -0.42 -20.50 10.18
C ILE A 160 -0.88 -19.41 9.22
N ASP A 161 -1.35 -19.80 8.05
CA ASP A 161 -1.99 -18.92 7.08
C ASP A 161 -3.40 -18.49 7.55
N GLU A 162 -3.96 -17.44 6.94
CA GLU A 162 -5.32 -16.96 7.22
C GLU A 162 -6.39 -18.07 7.03
N GLY A 163 -6.12 -19.07 6.18
CA GLY A 163 -6.95 -20.26 5.98
C GLY A 163 -6.76 -21.38 7.01
N GLY A 164 -5.87 -21.21 8.02
CA GLY A 164 -5.56 -22.22 9.02
C GLY A 164 -4.55 -23.29 8.56
N LYS A 165 -3.97 -23.15 7.36
CA LYS A 165 -2.96 -24.07 6.85
C LYS A 165 -1.61 -23.80 7.52
N LEU A 166 -0.98 -24.86 8.01
CA LEU A 166 0.34 -24.83 8.61
C LEU A 166 1.41 -24.80 7.52
N THR A 167 2.33 -23.84 7.61
CA THR A 167 3.45 -23.67 6.67
C THR A 167 4.75 -23.62 7.46
N GLU A 168 5.75 -24.37 7.02
CA GLU A 168 7.10 -24.32 7.60
C GLU A 168 7.91 -23.21 6.95
N LEU A 169 8.57 -22.41 7.76
CA LEU A 169 9.42 -21.31 7.31
C LEU A 169 10.89 -21.77 7.30
N PRO A 170 11.72 -21.22 6.39
CA PRO A 170 13.16 -21.47 6.35
C PRO A 170 13.93 -20.78 7.49
N LEU A 171 13.24 -20.09 8.37
CA LEU A 171 13.78 -19.40 9.53
C LEU A 171 13.03 -19.84 10.79
N ALA A 172 13.73 -19.85 11.92
CA ALA A 172 13.17 -20.12 13.22
C ALA A 172 13.29 -18.89 14.13
N VAL A 173 12.27 -18.62 14.93
CA VAL A 173 12.21 -17.50 15.85
C VAL A 173 12.11 -18.03 17.27
N GLU A 174 12.96 -17.53 18.15
CA GLU A 174 12.92 -17.78 19.60
C GLU A 174 12.53 -16.50 20.31
N LEU A 175 11.45 -16.52 21.06
CA LEU A 175 11.02 -15.41 21.88
C LEU A 175 11.77 -15.44 23.23
N LYS A 176 12.74 -14.55 23.42
CA LYS A 176 13.56 -14.48 24.65
C LYS A 176 12.90 -13.70 25.76
N GLU A 177 12.20 -12.62 25.42
CA GLU A 177 11.56 -11.75 26.40
C GLU A 177 10.28 -11.15 25.78
N PHE A 178 9.25 -11.02 26.60
CA PHE A 178 8.00 -10.37 26.23
C PHE A 178 7.53 -9.50 27.40
N THR A 179 7.55 -8.19 27.19
CA THR A 179 7.12 -7.21 28.18
C THR A 179 5.94 -6.42 27.66
N ILE A 180 4.85 -6.39 28.42
CA ILE A 180 3.67 -5.57 28.12
C ILE A 180 3.71 -4.34 28.98
N HIS A 181 3.83 -3.16 28.38
CA HIS A 181 3.61 -1.89 29.05
C HIS A 181 2.13 -1.56 28.99
N GLU A 182 1.42 -1.79 30.09
CA GLU A 182 0.00 -1.45 30.18
C GLU A 182 -0.14 0.00 30.65
N TYR A 183 -1.07 0.73 30.00
CA TYR A 183 -1.48 2.02 30.53
C TYR A 183 -2.23 1.82 31.85
N PRO A 184 -2.05 2.72 32.83
CA PRO A 184 -2.81 2.63 34.07
C PRO A 184 -4.32 2.64 33.77
N PRO A 185 -5.10 1.80 34.48
CA PRO A 185 -6.52 1.69 34.22
C PRO A 185 -7.21 3.03 34.45
N LYS A 186 -8.00 3.47 33.50
CA LYS A 186 -8.85 4.66 33.67
C LYS A 186 -10.00 4.32 34.58
N LEU A 187 -9.99 4.90 35.78
CA LEU A 187 -11.08 4.77 36.73
C LEU A 187 -12.18 5.77 36.37
N MET A 188 -13.41 5.29 36.30
CA MET A 188 -14.60 6.08 36.06
C MET A 188 -15.58 5.87 37.20
N LEU A 189 -16.06 6.96 37.78
CA LEU A 189 -17.11 6.90 38.79
C LEU A 189 -18.43 6.53 38.10
N ILE A 190 -19.09 5.52 38.60
CA ILE A 190 -20.40 5.08 38.17
C ILE A 190 -21.36 5.34 39.32
N ASP A 191 -22.48 5.96 39.00
CA ASP A 191 -23.60 6.10 39.95
C ASP A 191 -24.18 4.72 40.26
N ASN A 192 -24.18 4.38 41.53
CA ASN A 192 -24.60 3.06 42.01
C ASN A 192 -26.09 2.78 41.84
N GLU A 193 -26.91 3.84 41.71
CA GLU A 193 -28.37 3.69 41.57
C GLU A 193 -28.79 3.58 40.10
N THR A 194 -28.12 4.35 39.22
CA THR A 194 -28.51 4.43 37.80
C THR A 194 -27.58 3.61 36.89
N GLY A 195 -26.39 3.19 37.36
CA GLY A 195 -25.40 2.51 36.55
C GLY A 195 -24.74 3.39 35.45
N GLN A 196 -25.03 4.69 35.47
CA GLN A 196 -24.52 5.62 34.47
C GLN A 196 -23.16 6.22 34.91
N ALA A 197 -22.33 6.49 33.91
CA ALA A 197 -21.06 7.19 34.12
C ALA A 197 -21.34 8.64 34.55
N LEU A 198 -20.72 9.05 35.66
CA LEU A 198 -20.75 10.45 36.09
C LEU A 198 -19.99 11.36 35.10
N PRO A 199 -20.36 12.65 35.00
CA PRO A 199 -19.73 13.60 34.10
C PRO A 199 -18.21 13.69 34.26
N LYS A 200 -17.52 14.12 33.21
CA LYS A 200 -16.05 14.20 33.12
C LYS A 200 -15.35 14.93 34.27
N ASP A 201 -16.03 15.86 34.92
CA ASP A 201 -15.47 16.64 36.04
C ASP A 201 -15.26 15.80 37.30
N CYS A 202 -15.77 14.57 37.32
CA CYS A 202 -15.61 13.60 38.40
C CYS A 202 -14.57 12.50 38.13
N LEU A 203 -13.74 12.62 37.07
CA LEU A 203 -12.67 11.66 36.82
C LEU A 203 -11.56 11.80 37.84
N LEU A 204 -11.37 10.76 38.64
CA LEU A 204 -10.34 10.70 39.69
C LEU A 204 -8.91 10.59 39.13
N TYR A 205 -8.74 10.26 37.86
CA TYR A 205 -7.44 10.10 37.24
C TYR A 205 -7.45 10.42 35.75
N THR A 206 -6.72 11.42 35.36
CA THR A 206 -6.34 11.68 33.97
C THR A 206 -4.85 11.41 33.84
N SER A 207 -4.44 10.31 33.21
CA SER A 207 -3.05 10.14 32.83
C SER A 207 -2.80 11.05 31.63
N ASP A 208 -2.21 12.21 31.87
CA ASP A 208 -1.55 12.96 30.81
C ASP A 208 -0.27 12.24 30.44
N ALA A 209 -0.17 11.79 29.19
CA ALA A 209 1.05 11.19 28.64
C ALA A 209 2.25 12.17 28.64
N ALA A 210 2.04 13.41 29.07
CA ALA A 210 3.07 14.45 29.19
C ALA A 210 3.79 14.46 30.54
N ASP A 211 3.32 13.71 31.55
CA ASP A 211 3.90 13.76 32.91
C ASP A 211 4.93 12.65 33.17
N ASP A 212 5.17 11.77 32.23
CA ASP A 212 6.13 10.66 32.31
C ASP A 212 7.60 11.11 32.11
N SER A 213 7.86 12.42 31.99
CA SER A 213 9.20 12.98 31.82
C SER A 213 9.84 13.49 33.14
N ARG A 214 9.27 13.18 34.29
CA ARG A 214 9.79 13.59 35.61
C ARG A 214 10.01 12.39 36.52
N VAL A 215 10.92 11.53 36.14
CA VAL A 215 11.60 10.64 37.13
C VAL A 215 13.06 10.57 36.75
#